data_ab20f5ba3f5c354c991daf12c2c1eb15
#
_entry.id   ab20f5ba3f5c354c991daf12c2c1eb15
#
_cell.length_a   1.000
_cell.length_b   1.000
_cell.length_c   1.000
_cell.angle_alpha   90.00
_cell.angle_beta   90.00
_cell.angle_gamma   90.00
#
_symmetry.space_group_name_H-M   'P 1'
#
loop_
_entity.id
_entity.type
_entity.pdbx_description
1 polymer ?
#
loop_
_entity_poly.entity_id
_entity_poly.type
_entity_poly.pdbx_seq_one_letter_code
_entity_poly.pdbx_strand_id
1 'polypeptide(L)'
;MRFISWNVNGLRACEGKGFSDIFKEMDADFFCLQETKMQAGQLDLKFEGYESFWNYADKKGYSGTAIFTRHQPLSVSYGIGIDEHDHEGRVITLEMADFYLVTCYTPNSQDGLKRLDYRMKWEDDFRQYLLSLDKKKPVILCGDLNVAHEEIDLKNPKTNRMNAGFTDQEREKFTLLLNSGFIDTFRTLYPEQVTYSWWSYRFQARQKNAGWRIDYFVTSERLRSQIADAKIHTEILGSDHCPVELIINN
;
A
#
# COMPACT_ATOMS: atom_id res chain seq x y z
N MET A 1 -2.88 -17.63 5.28
CA MET A 1 -3.66 -16.36 5.27
C MET A 1 -3.45 -15.61 3.98
N ARG A 2 -4.50 -14.97 3.47
CA ARG A 2 -4.50 -14.20 2.21
C ARG A 2 -4.73 -12.72 2.50
N PHE A 3 -3.82 -11.88 2.03
CA PHE A 3 -3.85 -10.42 2.19
C PHE A 3 -3.95 -9.77 0.80
N ILE A 4 -4.84 -8.79 0.68
CA ILE A 4 -4.99 -7.96 -0.53
C ILE A 4 -4.76 -6.50 -0.16
N SER A 5 -4.08 -5.77 -1.02
CA SER A 5 -3.91 -4.32 -0.92
C SER A 5 -4.25 -3.67 -2.25
N TRP A 6 -5.07 -2.62 -2.23
CA TRP A 6 -5.52 -1.93 -3.44
C TRP A 6 -5.71 -0.43 -3.22
N ASN A 7 -4.94 0.38 -3.92
CA ASN A 7 -5.25 1.80 -4.08
C ASN A 7 -6.44 1.93 -5.05
N VAL A 8 -7.58 2.35 -4.55
CA VAL A 8 -8.85 2.42 -5.31
C VAL A 8 -9.08 3.77 -5.99
N ASN A 9 -8.21 4.75 -5.75
CA ASN A 9 -8.29 6.10 -6.32
C ASN A 9 -9.71 6.71 -6.25
N GLY A 10 -10.31 6.59 -5.05
CA GLY A 10 -11.69 6.99 -4.78
C GLY A 10 -12.66 5.80 -4.77
N LEU A 11 -12.99 5.33 -3.56
CA LEU A 11 -13.79 4.11 -3.38
C LEU A 11 -15.17 4.19 -4.00
N ARG A 12 -15.86 5.35 -3.92
CA ARG A 12 -17.18 5.53 -4.55
C ARG A 12 -17.12 5.33 -6.07
N ALA A 13 -16.07 5.83 -6.72
CA ALA A 13 -15.88 5.65 -8.17
C ALA A 13 -15.51 4.20 -8.50
N CYS A 14 -14.71 3.56 -7.67
CA CYS A 14 -14.33 2.16 -7.82
C CYS A 14 -15.52 1.22 -7.60
N GLU A 15 -16.41 1.53 -6.63
CA GLU A 15 -17.65 0.80 -6.39
C GLU A 15 -18.56 0.82 -7.63
N GLY A 16 -18.70 1.96 -8.28
CA GLY A 16 -19.42 2.07 -9.56
C GLY A 16 -18.81 1.25 -10.72
N LYS A 17 -17.62 0.69 -10.52
CA LYS A 17 -16.90 -0.17 -11.47
C LYS A 17 -16.77 -1.63 -11.00
N GLY A 18 -17.51 -2.01 -9.95
CA GLY A 18 -17.60 -3.40 -9.49
C GLY A 18 -16.68 -3.76 -8.33
N PHE A 19 -16.25 -2.81 -7.50
CA PHE A 19 -15.39 -3.09 -6.33
C PHE A 19 -15.97 -4.19 -5.44
N SER A 20 -17.27 -4.13 -5.11
CA SER A 20 -17.91 -5.13 -4.23
C SER A 20 -17.87 -6.55 -4.78
N ASP A 21 -17.98 -6.73 -6.09
CA ASP A 21 -17.88 -8.05 -6.72
C ASP A 21 -16.45 -8.56 -6.71
N ILE A 22 -15.48 -7.70 -7.04
CA ILE A 22 -14.04 -8.00 -6.97
C ILE A 22 -13.64 -8.38 -5.54
N PHE A 23 -14.11 -7.61 -4.53
CA PHE A 23 -13.85 -7.88 -3.12
C PHE A 23 -14.29 -9.28 -2.72
N LYS A 24 -15.51 -9.68 -3.11
CA LYS A 24 -16.07 -11.02 -2.82
C LYS A 24 -15.31 -12.13 -3.55
N GLU A 25 -14.95 -11.91 -4.81
CA GLU A 25 -14.22 -12.89 -5.61
C GLU A 25 -12.80 -13.14 -5.07
N MET A 26 -12.14 -12.08 -4.61
CA MET A 26 -10.80 -12.19 -4.03
C MET A 26 -10.78 -12.91 -2.69
N ASP A 27 -11.88 -12.96 -1.95
CA ASP A 27 -12.10 -13.77 -0.74
C ASP A 27 -10.91 -13.76 0.24
N ALA A 28 -10.44 -12.57 0.61
CA ALA A 28 -9.23 -12.38 1.41
C ALA A 28 -9.52 -12.42 2.93
N ASP A 29 -8.54 -12.83 3.72
CA ASP A 29 -8.58 -12.69 5.19
C ASP A 29 -8.49 -11.21 5.60
N PHE A 30 -7.66 -10.45 4.89
CA PHE A 30 -7.44 -9.02 5.06
C PHE A 30 -7.48 -8.31 3.71
N PHE A 31 -8.28 -7.26 3.60
CA PHE A 31 -8.37 -6.44 2.40
C PHE A 31 -8.12 -4.97 2.77
N CYS A 32 -6.98 -4.43 2.32
CA CYS A 32 -6.52 -3.09 2.64
C CYS A 32 -6.73 -2.15 1.47
N LEU A 33 -7.24 -0.95 1.75
CA LEU A 33 -7.50 0.08 0.75
C LEU A 33 -6.68 1.34 1.02
N GLN A 34 -6.22 1.97 -0.06
CA GLN A 34 -5.60 3.29 -0.05
C GLN A 34 -6.37 4.22 -0.99
N GLU A 35 -6.23 5.52 -0.78
CA GLU A 35 -6.97 6.56 -1.48
C GLU A 35 -8.48 6.32 -1.55
N THR A 36 -9.08 6.03 -0.41
CA THR A 36 -10.54 5.86 -0.34
C THR A 36 -11.28 7.15 -0.70
N LYS A 37 -10.67 8.32 -0.42
CA LYS A 37 -11.23 9.67 -0.66
C LYS A 37 -12.61 9.84 -0.05
N MET A 38 -12.86 9.16 1.05
CA MET A 38 -14.13 9.05 1.75
C MET A 38 -14.17 9.90 3.01
N GLN A 39 -15.38 10.17 3.47
CA GLN A 39 -15.69 10.61 4.83
C GLN A 39 -16.75 9.68 5.41
N ALA A 40 -16.86 9.65 6.73
CA ALA A 40 -17.86 8.83 7.42
C ALA A 40 -19.28 9.08 6.87
N GLY A 41 -20.01 8.00 6.63
CA GLY A 41 -21.39 8.04 6.15
C GLY A 41 -21.60 8.31 4.66
N GLN A 42 -20.55 8.44 3.84
CA GLN A 42 -20.69 8.67 2.40
C GLN A 42 -20.97 7.38 1.60
N LEU A 43 -20.57 6.24 2.09
CA LEU A 43 -20.83 4.93 1.49
C LEU A 43 -20.87 3.90 2.61
N ASP A 44 -21.94 3.10 2.66
CA ASP A 44 -22.07 2.00 3.63
C ASP A 44 -21.73 0.69 2.94
N LEU A 45 -20.49 0.26 3.05
CA LEU A 45 -20.02 -1.04 2.57
C LEU A 45 -19.94 -2.01 3.73
N LYS A 46 -20.80 -3.03 3.67
CA LYS A 46 -20.82 -4.13 4.63
C LYS A 46 -20.67 -5.45 3.89
N PHE A 47 -19.67 -6.20 4.28
CA PHE A 47 -19.44 -7.54 3.77
C PHE A 47 -19.63 -8.54 4.92
N GLU A 48 -20.43 -9.56 4.68
CA GLU A 48 -20.72 -10.59 5.70
C GLU A 48 -19.41 -11.25 6.17
N GLY A 49 -19.25 -11.34 7.49
CA GLY A 49 -18.07 -11.93 8.12
C GLY A 49 -16.85 -10.99 8.18
N TYR A 50 -16.98 -9.72 7.75
CA TYR A 50 -15.90 -8.75 7.85
C TYR A 50 -16.23 -7.62 8.82
N GLU A 51 -15.23 -7.24 9.61
CA GLU A 51 -15.15 -5.95 10.30
C GLU A 51 -14.33 -4.98 9.48
N SER A 52 -14.61 -3.67 9.57
CA SER A 52 -13.89 -2.64 8.82
C SER A 52 -13.40 -1.51 9.70
N PHE A 53 -12.20 -1.03 9.42
CA PHE A 53 -11.54 0.07 10.10
C PHE A 53 -11.16 1.14 9.08
N TRP A 54 -11.46 2.41 9.40
CA TRP A 54 -11.36 3.52 8.46
C TRP A 54 -10.55 4.66 9.07
N ASN A 55 -9.60 5.19 8.31
CA ASN A 55 -8.87 6.39 8.63
C ASN A 55 -9.11 7.45 7.55
N TYR A 56 -9.80 8.51 7.90
CA TYR A 56 -10.17 9.58 6.97
C TYR A 56 -9.19 10.73 7.08
N ALA A 57 -8.88 11.39 5.95
CA ALA A 57 -8.19 12.67 5.99
C ALA A 57 -9.12 13.79 6.49
N ASP A 58 -8.56 14.79 7.17
CA ASP A 58 -9.29 16.00 7.54
C ASP A 58 -9.80 16.72 6.30
N LYS A 59 -9.02 16.73 5.23
CA LYS A 59 -9.40 17.27 3.94
C LYS A 59 -10.33 16.30 3.21
N LYS A 60 -11.58 16.74 2.94
CA LYS A 60 -12.59 15.96 2.22
C LYS A 60 -12.13 15.60 0.81
N GLY A 61 -12.45 14.36 0.38
CA GLY A 61 -12.14 13.88 -0.97
C GLY A 61 -10.66 13.66 -1.25
N TYR A 62 -9.85 13.46 -0.21
CA TYR A 62 -8.41 13.32 -0.28
C TYR A 62 -7.92 12.14 0.55
N SER A 63 -6.88 11.41 0.06
CA SER A 63 -6.21 10.33 0.80
C SER A 63 -7.21 9.33 1.42
N GLY A 64 -6.99 8.90 2.66
CA GLY A 64 -7.83 7.96 3.38
C GLY A 64 -7.45 6.49 3.13
N THR A 65 -7.50 5.70 4.18
CA THR A 65 -7.22 4.26 4.16
C THR A 65 -8.34 3.49 4.84
N ALA A 66 -8.46 2.19 4.51
CA ALA A 66 -9.38 1.28 5.18
C ALA A 66 -8.80 -0.14 5.23
N ILE A 67 -9.21 -0.92 6.23
CA ILE A 67 -8.94 -2.36 6.31
C ILE A 67 -10.25 -3.08 6.57
N PHE A 68 -10.54 -4.10 5.78
CA PHE A 68 -11.57 -5.10 6.04
C PHE A 68 -10.89 -6.40 6.48
N THR A 69 -11.39 -7.03 7.53
CA THR A 69 -10.81 -8.27 8.08
C THR A 69 -11.86 -9.21 8.62
N ARG A 70 -11.62 -10.52 8.45
CA ARG A 70 -12.37 -11.61 9.09
C ARG A 70 -11.86 -11.96 10.48
N HIS A 71 -10.72 -11.42 10.86
CA HIS A 71 -10.03 -11.72 12.11
C HIS A 71 -10.14 -10.57 13.08
N GLN A 72 -10.47 -10.87 14.33
CA GLN A 72 -10.57 -9.85 15.38
C GLN A 72 -9.18 -9.36 15.79
N PRO A 73 -8.84 -8.08 15.61
CA PRO A 73 -7.59 -7.53 16.10
C PRO A 73 -7.59 -7.37 17.63
N LEU A 74 -6.42 -7.45 18.25
CA LEU A 74 -6.23 -7.14 19.66
C LEU A 74 -6.35 -5.63 19.92
N SER A 75 -5.85 -4.83 18.99
CA SER A 75 -5.97 -3.37 19.00
C SER A 75 -5.89 -2.79 17.59
N VAL A 76 -6.40 -1.57 17.47
CA VAL A 76 -6.35 -0.78 16.22
C VAL A 76 -5.76 0.58 16.55
N SER A 77 -4.82 1.06 15.73
CA SER A 77 -4.30 2.42 15.81
C SER A 77 -4.31 3.12 14.45
N TYR A 78 -4.46 4.42 14.49
CA TYR A 78 -4.57 5.30 13.32
C TYR A 78 -3.42 6.30 13.32
N GLY A 79 -2.76 6.46 12.16
CA GLY A 79 -1.56 7.28 12.07
C GLY A 79 -0.31 6.59 12.65
N ILE A 80 0.73 7.37 12.89
CA ILE A 80 2.01 6.91 13.44
C ILE A 80 2.35 7.57 14.79
N GLY A 81 1.41 8.34 15.35
CA GLY A 81 1.58 9.05 16.63
C GLY A 81 2.37 10.36 16.52
N ILE A 82 2.47 10.92 15.31
CA ILE A 82 3.11 12.22 15.04
C ILE A 82 2.08 13.13 14.40
N ASP A 83 1.69 14.19 15.10
CA ASP A 83 0.61 15.09 14.71
C ASP A 83 0.77 15.64 13.28
N GLU A 84 1.98 16.05 12.88
CA GLU A 84 2.29 16.52 11.54
C GLU A 84 1.90 15.51 10.42
N HIS A 85 1.87 14.21 10.74
CA HIS A 85 1.65 13.13 9.77
C HIS A 85 0.25 12.53 9.82
N ASP A 86 -0.50 12.77 10.90
CA ASP A 86 -1.70 11.97 11.20
C ASP A 86 -3.02 12.62 10.75
N HIS A 87 -2.97 13.76 9.99
CA HIS A 87 -4.15 14.47 9.47
C HIS A 87 -4.64 14.02 8.08
N GLU A 88 -3.85 13.19 7.40
CA GLU A 88 -4.16 12.80 6.02
C GLU A 88 -4.73 11.36 5.88
N GLY A 89 -5.03 10.69 7.00
CA GLY A 89 -5.66 9.35 6.98
C GLY A 89 -4.84 8.27 6.28
N ARG A 90 -3.51 8.29 6.45
CA ARG A 90 -2.57 7.51 5.64
C ARG A 90 -2.24 6.12 6.18
N VAL A 91 -2.38 5.91 7.49
CA VAL A 91 -1.91 4.68 8.14
C VAL A 91 -2.98 4.12 9.07
N ILE A 92 -3.25 2.81 8.95
CA ILE A 92 -3.98 2.01 9.94
C ILE A 92 -3.09 0.85 10.34
N THR A 93 -2.98 0.58 11.62
CA THR A 93 -2.29 -0.59 12.16
C THR A 93 -3.25 -1.46 12.93
N LEU A 94 -3.36 -2.72 12.54
CA LEU A 94 -4.03 -3.77 13.33
C LEU A 94 -2.97 -4.57 14.09
N GLU A 95 -3.14 -4.69 15.39
CA GLU A 95 -2.38 -5.64 16.21
C GLU A 95 -3.10 -6.98 16.19
N MET A 96 -2.49 -7.98 15.57
CA MET A 96 -2.97 -9.36 15.62
C MET A 96 -2.22 -10.14 16.71
N ALA A 97 -2.61 -11.39 16.96
CA ALA A 97 -1.95 -12.22 17.97
C ALA A 97 -0.44 -12.35 17.69
N ASP A 98 -0.07 -12.63 16.43
CA ASP A 98 1.29 -13.02 16.05
C ASP A 98 2.02 -11.99 15.17
N PHE A 99 1.34 -10.95 14.69
CA PHE A 99 1.91 -9.92 13.80
C PHE A 99 1.17 -8.59 13.92
N TYR A 100 1.78 -7.54 13.37
CA TYR A 100 1.11 -6.29 13.05
C TYR A 100 0.81 -6.22 11.55
N LEU A 101 -0.43 -5.88 11.17
CA LEU A 101 -0.76 -5.49 9.80
C LEU A 101 -0.82 -3.96 9.72
N VAL A 102 0.00 -3.39 8.85
CA VAL A 102 0.02 -1.95 8.60
C VAL A 102 -0.37 -1.68 7.15
N THR A 103 -1.46 -0.95 6.92
CA THR A 103 -1.73 -0.38 5.59
C THR A 103 -1.25 1.05 5.53
N CYS A 104 -0.65 1.42 4.43
CA CYS A 104 -0.09 2.75 4.24
C CYS A 104 -0.39 3.31 2.84
N TYR A 105 -0.74 4.60 2.80
CA TYR A 105 -0.72 5.44 1.62
C TYR A 105 0.36 6.52 1.80
N THR A 106 1.54 6.24 1.28
CA THR A 106 2.70 7.13 1.42
C THR A 106 2.47 8.47 0.73
N PRO A 107 2.85 9.61 1.32
CA PRO A 107 2.72 10.91 0.66
C PRO A 107 3.45 10.94 -0.69
N ASN A 108 2.78 11.41 -1.73
CA ASN A 108 3.40 11.65 -3.03
C ASN A 108 4.22 12.95 -3.00
N SER A 109 5.40 12.96 -3.60
CA SER A 109 6.27 14.16 -3.68
C SER A 109 5.73 15.25 -4.58
N GLN A 110 4.70 14.96 -5.39
CA GLN A 110 3.99 15.83 -6.33
C GLN A 110 4.83 16.33 -7.51
N ASP A 111 4.14 16.88 -8.50
CA ASP A 111 4.78 17.51 -9.67
C ASP A 111 5.74 18.62 -9.24
N GLY A 112 6.94 18.60 -9.81
CA GLY A 112 8.01 19.53 -9.45
C GLY A 112 8.60 19.28 -8.06
N LEU A 113 8.34 18.11 -7.48
CA LEU A 113 8.89 17.65 -6.19
C LEU A 113 8.57 18.60 -5.01
N LYS A 114 7.41 19.27 -5.05
CA LYS A 114 7.01 20.30 -4.07
C LYS A 114 6.90 19.76 -2.64
N ARG A 115 6.66 18.47 -2.47
CA ARG A 115 6.56 17.82 -1.16
C ARG A 115 7.72 16.85 -0.88
N LEU A 116 8.80 16.90 -1.65
CA LEU A 116 9.90 15.94 -1.47
C LEU A 116 10.53 16.03 -0.07
N ASP A 117 10.80 17.22 0.43
CA ASP A 117 11.39 17.40 1.77
C ASP A 117 10.48 16.84 2.87
N TYR A 118 9.18 17.11 2.79
CA TYR A 118 8.20 16.52 3.70
C TYR A 118 8.18 14.99 3.56
N ARG A 119 8.19 14.46 2.33
CA ARG A 119 8.22 13.03 2.06
C ARG A 119 9.44 12.37 2.68
N MET A 120 10.62 13.00 2.61
CA MET A 120 11.85 12.44 3.19
C MET A 120 11.76 12.34 4.71
N LYS A 121 11.23 13.36 5.37
CA LYS A 121 10.96 13.33 6.82
C LYS A 121 9.94 12.24 7.17
N TRP A 122 8.83 12.19 6.45
CA TRP A 122 7.77 11.20 6.65
C TRP A 122 8.31 9.76 6.55
N GLU A 123 9.17 9.47 5.57
CA GLU A 123 9.79 8.16 5.39
C GLU A 123 10.68 7.75 6.58
N ASP A 124 11.45 8.66 7.12
CA ASP A 124 12.29 8.39 8.29
C ASP A 124 11.43 8.10 9.52
N ASP A 125 10.42 8.92 9.77
CA ASP A 125 9.51 8.77 10.91
C ASP A 125 8.67 7.48 10.78
N PHE A 126 8.19 7.16 9.58
CA PHE A 126 7.45 5.94 9.30
C PHE A 126 8.33 4.69 9.47
N ARG A 127 9.57 4.70 9.01
CA ARG A 127 10.52 3.61 9.24
C ARG A 127 10.76 3.38 10.73
N GLN A 128 10.94 4.43 11.54
CA GLN A 128 11.08 4.31 12.99
C GLN A 128 9.81 3.71 13.63
N TYR A 129 8.63 4.13 13.16
CA TYR A 129 7.37 3.55 13.61
C TYR A 129 7.32 2.03 13.34
N LEU A 130 7.62 1.59 12.12
CA LEU A 130 7.65 0.17 11.76
C LEU A 130 8.66 -0.63 12.60
N LEU A 131 9.85 -0.07 12.82
CA LEU A 131 10.87 -0.68 13.68
C LEU A 131 10.40 -0.82 15.13
N SER A 132 9.64 0.14 15.64
CA SER A 132 9.07 0.08 16.99
C SER A 132 8.04 -1.06 17.14
N LEU A 133 7.26 -1.32 16.09
CA LEU A 133 6.34 -2.46 16.02
C LEU A 133 7.10 -3.78 15.88
N ASP A 134 8.08 -3.83 14.99
CA ASP A 134 8.84 -5.04 14.71
C ASP A 134 9.62 -5.56 15.91
N LYS A 135 10.03 -4.70 16.83
CA LYS A 135 10.61 -5.10 18.12
C LYS A 135 9.68 -5.98 18.97
N LYS A 136 8.36 -5.85 18.77
CA LYS A 136 7.35 -6.58 19.55
C LYS A 136 6.85 -7.82 18.81
N LYS A 137 6.40 -7.65 17.58
CA LYS A 137 5.88 -8.71 16.70
C LYS A 137 6.30 -8.44 15.27
N PRO A 138 6.38 -9.46 14.39
CA PRO A 138 6.60 -9.24 12.95
C PRO A 138 5.59 -8.27 12.35
N VAL A 139 6.02 -7.52 11.37
CA VAL A 139 5.19 -6.55 10.65
C VAL A 139 4.93 -7.04 9.23
N ILE A 140 3.67 -6.93 8.80
CA ILE A 140 3.23 -7.02 7.40
C ILE A 140 2.77 -5.62 7.01
N LEU A 141 3.57 -4.92 6.23
CA LEU A 141 3.24 -3.63 5.65
C LEU A 141 2.69 -3.85 4.26
N CYS A 142 1.60 -3.16 3.91
CA CYS A 142 1.10 -3.09 2.55
C CYS A 142 0.63 -1.68 2.17
N GLY A 143 0.55 -1.44 0.89
CA GLY A 143 -0.06 -0.24 0.35
C GLY A 143 0.64 0.37 -0.84
N ASP A 144 0.15 1.53 -1.22
CA ASP A 144 0.79 2.39 -2.21
C ASP A 144 1.92 3.18 -1.52
N LEU A 145 3.15 2.76 -1.76
CA LEU A 145 4.34 3.39 -1.18
C LEU A 145 4.89 4.52 -2.07
N ASN A 146 4.20 4.84 -3.17
CA ASN A 146 4.54 5.96 -4.06
C ASN A 146 6.02 6.01 -4.47
N VAL A 147 6.64 4.85 -4.68
CA VAL A 147 8.01 4.71 -5.15
C VAL A 147 8.17 3.44 -5.98
N ALA A 148 8.77 3.54 -7.16
CA ALA A 148 9.35 2.41 -7.86
C ALA A 148 10.80 2.27 -7.36
N HIS A 149 11.14 1.11 -6.76
CA HIS A 149 12.42 0.95 -6.07
C HIS A 149 13.58 0.86 -7.06
N GLU A 150 13.51 -0.06 -8.01
CA GLU A 150 14.58 -0.34 -8.97
C GLU A 150 14.17 0.00 -10.41
N GLU A 151 15.14 0.02 -11.31
CA GLU A 151 14.87 0.32 -12.73
C GLU A 151 13.92 -0.70 -13.37
N ILE A 152 13.87 -1.94 -12.89
CA ILE A 152 12.94 -2.98 -13.33
C ILE A 152 11.49 -2.65 -12.92
N ASP A 153 11.29 -1.77 -11.94
CA ASP A 153 9.97 -1.47 -11.36
C ASP A 153 9.19 -0.39 -12.12
N LEU A 154 9.75 0.13 -13.23
CA LEU A 154 9.01 1.05 -14.10
C LEU A 154 9.48 0.97 -15.55
N LYS A 155 8.58 1.32 -16.49
CA LYS A 155 8.81 1.17 -17.93
C LYS A 155 9.92 2.06 -18.48
N ASN A 156 10.06 3.29 -18.00
CA ASN A 156 10.96 4.30 -18.55
C ASN A 156 11.86 4.92 -17.48
N PRO A 157 12.79 4.17 -16.87
CA PRO A 157 13.56 4.66 -15.71
C PRO A 157 14.38 5.90 -16.03
N LYS A 158 15.05 5.96 -17.19
CA LYS A 158 15.94 7.06 -17.54
C LYS A 158 15.25 8.41 -17.59
N THR A 159 14.01 8.46 -18.10
CA THR A 159 13.24 9.71 -18.23
C THR A 159 12.50 10.10 -16.97
N ASN A 160 12.41 9.21 -15.99
CA ASN A 160 11.65 9.43 -14.76
C ASN A 160 12.50 9.67 -13.50
N ARG A 161 13.84 9.68 -13.63
CA ARG A 161 14.75 9.77 -12.49
C ARG A 161 14.58 11.02 -11.62
N MET A 162 14.02 12.09 -12.19
CA MET A 162 13.73 13.34 -11.47
C MET A 162 12.22 13.56 -11.23
N ASN A 163 11.41 12.54 -11.46
CA ASN A 163 9.97 12.59 -11.22
C ASN A 163 9.60 11.99 -9.87
N ALA A 164 8.51 12.50 -9.27
CA ALA A 164 7.95 11.95 -8.06
C ALA A 164 7.70 10.43 -8.19
N GLY A 165 8.14 9.67 -7.20
CA GLY A 165 8.08 8.20 -7.18
C GLY A 165 9.29 7.49 -7.76
N PHE A 166 10.28 8.23 -8.34
CA PHE A 166 11.52 7.61 -8.83
C PHE A 166 12.76 8.48 -8.64
N THR A 167 12.72 9.46 -7.75
CA THR A 167 13.91 10.21 -7.36
C THR A 167 14.89 9.31 -6.60
N ASP A 168 16.19 9.63 -6.69
CA ASP A 168 17.21 8.88 -5.96
C ASP A 168 16.94 8.90 -4.45
N GLN A 169 16.43 10.03 -3.92
CA GLN A 169 16.09 10.18 -2.50
C GLN A 169 14.94 9.24 -2.07
N GLU A 170 13.86 9.15 -2.85
CA GLU A 170 12.74 8.26 -2.56
C GLU A 170 13.16 6.79 -2.61
N ARG A 171 13.94 6.40 -3.62
CA ARG A 171 14.50 5.06 -3.77
C ARG A 171 15.44 4.70 -2.63
N GLU A 172 16.30 5.63 -2.21
CA GLU A 172 17.19 5.44 -1.06
C GLU A 172 16.42 5.19 0.23
N LYS A 173 15.33 5.94 0.50
CA LYS A 173 14.49 5.71 1.67
C LYS A 173 13.87 4.32 1.67
N PHE A 174 13.43 3.82 0.52
CA PHE A 174 12.93 2.45 0.42
C PHE A 174 14.06 1.42 0.65
N THR A 175 15.25 1.64 0.11
CA THR A 175 16.45 0.83 0.38
C THR A 175 16.77 0.80 1.88
N LEU A 176 16.71 1.95 2.56
CA LEU A 176 16.94 2.03 4.01
C LEU A 176 15.88 1.26 4.80
N LEU A 177 14.61 1.28 4.36
CA LEU A 177 13.56 0.47 4.96
C LEU A 177 13.90 -1.03 4.85
N LEU A 178 14.25 -1.52 3.66
CA LEU A 178 14.60 -2.92 3.47
C LEU A 178 15.84 -3.31 4.29
N ASN A 179 16.88 -2.48 4.28
CA ASN A 179 18.11 -2.72 5.04
C ASN A 179 17.89 -2.69 6.58
N SER A 180 16.74 -2.20 7.03
CA SER A 180 16.38 -2.18 8.45
C SER A 180 15.74 -3.49 8.95
N GLY A 181 15.75 -4.56 8.16
CA GLY A 181 15.22 -5.88 8.53
C GLY A 181 13.87 -6.21 7.88
N PHE A 182 13.57 -5.58 6.75
CA PHE A 182 12.37 -5.83 5.97
C PHE A 182 12.70 -6.37 4.57
N ILE A 183 11.71 -7.02 3.94
CA ILE A 183 11.84 -7.57 2.58
C ILE A 183 10.66 -7.16 1.70
N ASP A 184 10.92 -6.82 0.45
CA ASP A 184 9.94 -6.74 -0.62
C ASP A 184 9.55 -8.16 -1.04
N THR A 185 8.34 -8.58 -0.70
CA THR A 185 7.91 -9.97 -0.87
C THR A 185 7.87 -10.39 -2.33
N PHE A 186 7.34 -9.53 -3.21
CA PHE A 186 7.27 -9.82 -4.64
C PHE A 186 8.68 -9.94 -5.26
N ARG A 187 9.57 -8.98 -4.99
CA ARG A 187 10.92 -8.99 -5.55
C ARG A 187 11.77 -10.12 -4.97
N THR A 188 11.51 -10.54 -3.74
CA THR A 188 12.15 -11.71 -3.12
C THR A 188 11.80 -13.02 -3.86
N LEU A 189 10.54 -13.21 -4.24
CA LEU A 189 10.09 -14.42 -4.92
C LEU A 189 10.36 -14.36 -6.43
N TYR A 190 10.25 -13.18 -7.03
CA TYR A 190 10.32 -12.97 -8.48
C TYR A 190 11.34 -11.88 -8.84
N PRO A 191 12.66 -12.15 -8.65
CA PRO A 191 13.71 -11.13 -8.77
C PRO A 191 13.81 -10.50 -10.16
N GLU A 192 13.48 -11.26 -11.22
CA GLU A 192 13.61 -10.82 -12.62
C GLU A 192 12.27 -10.49 -13.29
N GLN A 193 11.14 -10.67 -12.59
CA GLN A 193 9.83 -10.47 -13.20
C GLN A 193 9.48 -8.99 -13.33
N VAL A 194 9.22 -8.54 -14.54
CA VAL A 194 8.71 -7.20 -14.85
C VAL A 194 7.20 -7.20 -14.76
N THR A 195 6.65 -6.60 -13.73
CA THR A 195 5.20 -6.46 -13.52
C THR A 195 4.95 -5.15 -12.82
N TYR A 196 3.92 -4.42 -13.25
CA TYR A 196 3.56 -3.11 -12.71
C TYR A 196 2.23 -3.18 -11.97
N SER A 197 2.01 -2.24 -11.05
CA SER A 197 0.78 -2.13 -10.27
C SER A 197 -0.02 -0.87 -10.55
N TRP A 198 0.59 0.12 -11.19
CA TRP A 198 -0.02 1.41 -11.52
C TRP A 198 0.29 1.85 -12.94
N TRP A 199 -0.70 2.49 -13.59
CA TRP A 199 -0.58 3.11 -14.93
C TRP A 199 -1.33 4.43 -14.97
N SER A 200 -0.66 5.49 -15.42
CA SER A 200 -1.35 6.76 -15.63
C SER A 200 -2.58 6.61 -16.53
N TYR A 201 -3.66 7.32 -16.24
CA TYR A 201 -4.81 7.41 -17.16
C TYR A 201 -4.47 8.11 -18.49
N ARG A 202 -3.35 8.83 -18.52
CA ARG A 202 -2.92 9.57 -19.72
C ARG A 202 -2.24 8.64 -20.73
N PHE A 203 -2.35 8.98 -22.01
CA PHE A 203 -1.60 8.38 -23.11
C PHE A 203 -1.82 6.86 -23.30
N GLN A 204 -2.94 6.32 -22.83
CA GLN A 204 -3.24 4.87 -22.89
C GLN A 204 -2.12 4.02 -22.22
N ALA A 205 -1.58 4.50 -21.10
CA ALA A 205 -0.41 3.90 -20.46
C ALA A 205 -0.63 2.43 -20.10
N ARG A 206 -1.83 2.05 -19.61
CA ARG A 206 -2.14 0.66 -19.24
C ARG A 206 -2.17 -0.27 -20.45
N GLN A 207 -2.76 0.17 -21.57
CA GLN A 207 -2.78 -0.60 -22.83
C GLN A 207 -1.37 -0.83 -23.40
N LYS A 208 -0.48 0.17 -23.25
CA LYS A 208 0.93 0.12 -23.67
C LYS A 208 1.83 -0.55 -22.65
N ASN A 209 1.29 -0.94 -21.50
CA ASN A 209 2.02 -1.42 -20.33
C ASN A 209 3.17 -0.46 -19.92
N ALA A 210 2.93 0.84 -20.01
CA ALA A 210 3.85 1.88 -19.52
C ALA A 210 3.54 2.19 -18.05
N GLY A 211 3.82 1.21 -17.19
CA GLY A 211 3.45 1.23 -15.78
C GLY A 211 4.63 1.33 -14.83
N TRP A 212 4.28 1.37 -13.54
CA TRP A 212 5.17 1.42 -12.40
C TRP A 212 4.70 0.41 -11.36
N ARG A 213 5.62 -0.22 -10.65
CA ARG A 213 5.32 -1.02 -9.46
C ARG A 213 5.56 -0.13 -8.25
N ILE A 214 4.49 0.35 -7.65
CA ILE A 214 4.50 1.26 -6.50
C ILE A 214 3.63 0.78 -5.34
N ASP A 215 2.88 -0.30 -5.55
CA ASP A 215 2.10 -0.99 -4.53
C ASP A 215 2.86 -2.24 -4.08
N TYR A 216 2.97 -2.43 -2.77
CA TYR A 216 3.84 -3.44 -2.18
C TYR A 216 3.16 -4.21 -1.04
N PHE A 217 3.67 -5.43 -0.83
CA PHE A 217 3.76 -6.06 0.47
C PHE A 217 5.22 -6.12 0.89
N VAL A 218 5.52 -5.50 2.02
CA VAL A 218 6.83 -5.51 2.68
C VAL A 218 6.68 -6.17 4.03
N THR A 219 7.46 -7.18 4.35
CA THR A 219 7.35 -7.87 5.64
C THR A 219 8.65 -7.83 6.41
N SER A 220 8.56 -8.02 7.73
CA SER A 220 9.74 -8.33 8.53
C SER A 220 10.48 -9.52 7.94
N GLU A 221 11.82 -9.45 7.88
CA GLU A 221 12.69 -10.53 7.37
C GLU A 221 12.39 -11.89 8.00
N ARG A 222 12.05 -11.92 9.27
CA ARG A 222 11.73 -13.16 10.02
C ARG A 222 10.46 -13.87 9.56
N LEU A 223 9.63 -13.24 8.72
CA LEU A 223 8.49 -13.89 8.06
C LEU A 223 8.85 -14.55 6.73
N ARG A 224 10.08 -14.41 6.23
CA ARG A 224 10.52 -14.89 4.90
C ARG A 224 10.13 -16.35 4.63
N SER A 225 10.34 -17.22 5.59
CA SER A 225 10.05 -18.66 5.43
C SER A 225 8.56 -18.99 5.41
N GLN A 226 7.70 -18.07 5.82
CA GLN A 226 6.25 -18.23 5.83
C GLN A 226 5.59 -17.66 4.56
N ILE A 227 6.31 -16.90 3.76
CA ILE A 227 5.78 -16.35 2.50
C ILE A 227 5.60 -17.49 1.50
N ALA A 228 4.34 -17.75 1.14
CA ALA A 228 3.99 -18.77 0.16
C ALA A 228 3.95 -18.21 -1.27
N ASP A 229 3.39 -17.02 -1.44
CA ASP A 229 3.28 -16.36 -2.76
C ASP A 229 3.05 -14.85 -2.62
N ALA A 230 3.36 -14.11 -3.69
CA ALA A 230 3.07 -12.69 -3.86
C ALA A 230 2.63 -12.44 -5.30
N LYS A 231 1.49 -11.74 -5.51
CA LYS A 231 0.91 -11.52 -6.84
C LYS A 231 0.59 -10.06 -7.07
N ILE A 232 0.56 -9.70 -8.35
CA ILE A 232 0.08 -8.40 -8.85
C ILE A 232 -1.01 -8.70 -9.88
N HIS A 233 -2.25 -8.34 -9.59
CA HIS A 233 -3.44 -8.69 -10.38
C HIS A 233 -3.69 -7.67 -11.50
N THR A 234 -2.82 -7.65 -12.49
CA THR A 234 -2.82 -6.67 -13.58
C THR A 234 -4.10 -6.69 -14.43
N GLU A 235 -4.82 -7.81 -14.42
CA GLU A 235 -6.10 -8.02 -15.12
C GLU A 235 -7.28 -7.31 -14.45
N ILE A 236 -7.19 -7.01 -13.14
CA ILE A 236 -8.27 -6.37 -12.40
C ILE A 236 -8.30 -4.87 -12.69
N LEU A 237 -9.48 -4.42 -13.14
CA LEU A 237 -9.75 -3.03 -13.49
C LEU A 237 -10.57 -2.36 -12.36
N GLY A 238 -10.82 -1.05 -12.50
CA GLY A 238 -11.61 -0.26 -11.53
C GLY A 238 -10.88 0.94 -10.98
N SER A 239 -9.55 0.88 -10.93
CA SER A 239 -8.64 1.96 -10.53
C SER A 239 -7.52 2.08 -11.57
N ASP A 240 -6.70 3.12 -11.49
CA ASP A 240 -5.41 3.23 -12.17
C ASP A 240 -4.31 2.35 -11.54
N HIS A 241 -4.58 1.83 -10.34
CA HIS A 241 -3.83 0.74 -9.73
C HIS A 241 -4.57 -0.59 -9.90
N CYS A 242 -3.84 -1.70 -9.82
CA CYS A 242 -4.42 -3.03 -9.63
C CYS A 242 -4.14 -3.55 -8.22
N PRO A 243 -4.92 -4.52 -7.73
CA PRO A 243 -4.64 -5.15 -6.43
C PRO A 243 -3.31 -5.88 -6.41
N VAL A 244 -2.65 -5.86 -5.27
CA VAL A 244 -1.51 -6.74 -4.95
C VAL A 244 -1.89 -7.70 -3.84
N GLU A 245 -1.31 -8.89 -3.84
CA GLU A 245 -1.64 -9.99 -2.95
C GLU A 245 -0.39 -10.57 -2.30
N LEU A 246 -0.55 -10.94 -1.02
CA LEU A 246 0.41 -11.73 -0.26
C LEU A 246 -0.27 -12.96 0.33
N ILE A 247 0.34 -14.12 0.19
CA ILE A 247 -0.08 -15.37 0.83
C ILE A 247 0.98 -15.80 1.83
N ILE A 248 0.56 -15.96 3.08
CA ILE A 248 1.42 -16.44 4.17
C ILE A 248 0.87 -17.78 4.68
N ASN A 249 1.75 -18.77 4.81
CA ASN A 249 1.46 -20.03 5.47
C ASN A 249 1.27 -19.80 6.98
N ASN A 250 0.32 -20.51 7.56
CA ASN A 250 0.10 -20.54 9.01
C ASN A 250 1.17 -21.38 9.71
#